data_186bf4d81b1a0de3732c45751589e447
#
_entry.id   186bf4d81b1a0de3732c45751589e447
#
_cell.length_a   1.000
_cell.length_b   1.000
_cell.length_c   1.000
_cell.angle_alpha   90.00
_cell.angle_beta   90.00
_cell.angle_gamma   90.00
#
_symmetry.space_group_name_H-M   'P 1'
#
loop_
_entity.id
_entity.type
_entity.pdbx_description
1 polymer ?
#
loop_
_entity_poly.entity_id
_entity_poly.type
_entity_poly.pdbx_seq_one_letter_code
_entity_poly.pdbx_strand_id
1 'polypeptide(L)'
;MITQKLLDELWDYEDPAGSEHRFAVEEASEPHTDSERAELVTQRARALALQRRFDDGHALLGTLGDPPDAIVRTRVALETGRLLNSAGRPTEAVPQFETAARTAETAGLLFLQIDALHMLAIADEPRSSDWAALAIDLALAAPDDRTRRWLVSLHNNLGWWHFDGGRRTKALDNFQQARQWAERVGNEQQRVWAREAIDECVAAMAARDNP
;
A
#
# COMPACT_ATOMS: atom_id res chain seq x y z
N MET A 1 -8.29 19.21 -1.06
CA MET A 1 -7.49 17.95 -1.15
C MET A 1 -6.07 18.25 -0.76
N ILE A 2 -5.52 17.50 0.18
CA ILE A 2 -4.12 17.58 0.56
C ILE A 2 -3.22 17.23 -0.63
N THR A 3 -2.17 18.01 -0.82
CA THR A 3 -1.22 17.73 -1.90
C THR A 3 -0.38 16.51 -1.57
N GLN A 4 -0.05 15.72 -2.59
CA GLN A 4 0.81 14.56 -2.37
C GLN A 4 2.20 14.95 -1.86
N LYS A 5 2.72 16.09 -2.30
CA LYS A 5 3.99 16.62 -1.82
C LYS A 5 3.97 16.80 -0.30
N LEU A 6 2.91 17.40 0.25
CA LEU A 6 2.78 17.59 1.69
C LEU A 6 2.72 16.23 2.42
N LEU A 7 1.95 15.27 1.91
CA LEU A 7 1.91 13.93 2.50
C LEU A 7 3.30 13.29 2.53
N ASP A 8 4.04 13.36 1.42
CA ASP A 8 5.38 12.78 1.30
C ASP A 8 6.39 13.46 2.25
N GLU A 9 6.24 14.78 2.51
CA GLU A 9 7.07 15.53 3.46
C GLU A 9 6.78 15.20 4.93
N LEU A 10 5.53 14.82 5.25
CA LEU A 10 5.11 14.47 6.60
C LEU A 10 5.43 13.00 6.96
N TRP A 11 5.56 12.12 5.95
CA TRP A 11 5.86 10.71 6.15
C TRP A 11 7.35 10.44 6.38
N ASP A 12 7.63 9.69 7.44
CA ASP A 12 8.86 8.93 7.66
C ASP A 12 8.48 7.54 8.14
N TYR A 13 8.67 6.53 7.30
CA TYR A 13 8.29 5.15 7.59
C TYR A 13 9.23 4.47 8.61
N GLU A 14 10.42 5.01 8.83
CA GLU A 14 11.36 4.57 9.88
C GLU A 14 10.97 5.15 11.25
N ASP A 15 10.21 6.27 11.27
CA ASP A 15 9.68 6.91 12.48
C ASP A 15 8.16 7.14 12.38
N PRO A 16 7.33 6.07 12.52
CA PRO A 16 5.88 6.20 12.47
C PRO A 16 5.30 7.09 13.59
N ALA A 17 5.94 7.12 14.76
CA ALA A 17 5.48 7.96 15.87
C ALA A 17 5.70 9.45 15.58
N GLY A 18 6.87 9.80 15.03
CA GLY A 18 7.12 11.16 14.55
C GLY A 18 6.22 11.54 13.38
N SER A 19 5.91 10.61 12.48
CA SER A 19 4.95 10.85 11.38
C SER A 19 3.55 11.14 11.93
N GLU A 20 3.06 10.35 12.89
CA GLU A 20 1.76 10.59 13.55
C GLU A 20 1.71 11.99 14.17
N HIS A 21 2.78 12.39 14.86
CA HIS A 21 2.87 13.71 15.46
C HIS A 21 2.85 14.83 14.41
N ARG A 22 3.63 14.70 13.32
CA ARG A 22 3.66 15.69 12.23
C ARG A 22 2.28 15.83 11.58
N PHE A 23 1.59 14.73 11.32
CA PHE A 23 0.22 14.75 10.81
C PHE A 23 -0.76 15.40 11.79
N ALA A 24 -0.63 15.18 13.10
CA ALA A 24 -1.48 15.80 14.10
C ALA A 24 -1.26 17.32 14.19
N VAL A 25 -0.03 17.78 14.09
CA VAL A 25 0.31 19.21 14.03
C VAL A 25 -0.27 19.85 12.77
N GLU A 26 -0.11 19.21 11.62
CA GLU A 26 -0.63 19.72 10.35
C GLU A 26 -2.16 19.76 10.34
N GLU A 27 -2.83 18.72 10.86
CA GLU A 27 -4.29 18.68 11.02
C GLU A 27 -4.82 19.88 11.84
N ALA A 28 -4.09 20.28 12.87
CA ALA A 28 -4.45 21.41 13.73
C ALA A 28 -4.10 22.77 13.12
N SER A 29 -3.32 22.82 12.03
CA SER A 29 -2.90 24.05 11.39
C SER A 29 -4.02 24.67 10.53
N GLU A 30 -3.93 25.96 10.25
CA GLU A 30 -4.80 26.69 9.31
C GLU A 30 -4.00 27.01 8.02
N PRO A 31 -4.62 27.05 6.85
CA PRO A 31 -6.05 26.87 6.57
C PRO A 31 -6.34 25.49 5.91
N HIS A 32 -6.97 24.57 6.63
CA HIS A 32 -7.47 23.31 6.04
C HIS A 32 -8.98 23.26 6.04
N THR A 33 -9.57 22.70 4.97
CA THR A 33 -10.98 22.32 4.92
C THR A 33 -11.24 21.07 5.77
N ASP A 34 -12.50 20.82 6.12
CA ASP A 34 -12.88 19.61 6.87
C ASP A 34 -12.45 18.32 6.14
N SER A 35 -12.55 18.31 4.81
CA SER A 35 -12.11 17.16 3.99
C SER A 35 -10.58 16.96 4.07
N GLU A 36 -9.79 18.03 4.04
CA GLU A 36 -8.33 17.98 4.16
C GLU A 36 -7.90 17.52 5.56
N ARG A 37 -8.55 18.02 6.61
CA ARG A 37 -8.34 17.50 7.98
C ARG A 37 -8.66 16.01 8.07
N ALA A 38 -9.78 15.58 7.49
CA ALA A 38 -10.15 14.18 7.47
C ALA A 38 -9.13 13.31 6.71
N GLU A 39 -8.55 13.79 5.60
CA GLU A 39 -7.43 13.09 4.94
C GLU A 39 -6.22 12.94 5.86
N LEU A 40 -5.85 13.98 6.62
CA LEU A 40 -4.74 13.93 7.58
C LEU A 40 -5.02 12.93 8.71
N VAL A 41 -6.26 12.91 9.23
CA VAL A 41 -6.70 11.89 10.21
C VAL A 41 -6.49 10.48 9.71
N THR A 42 -6.78 10.19 8.44
CA THR A 42 -6.52 8.85 7.86
C THR A 42 -5.03 8.50 7.84
N GLN A 43 -4.14 9.47 7.58
CA GLN A 43 -2.70 9.25 7.63
C GLN A 43 -2.19 9.00 9.06
N ARG A 44 -2.76 9.71 10.04
CA ARG A 44 -2.49 9.43 11.46
C ARG A 44 -2.89 8.01 11.84
N ALA A 45 -4.07 7.55 11.41
CA ALA A 45 -4.52 6.18 11.66
C ALA A 45 -3.56 5.15 11.04
N ARG A 46 -3.03 5.41 9.84
CA ARG A 46 -1.99 4.59 9.22
C ARG A 46 -0.70 4.56 10.04
N ALA A 47 -0.26 5.72 10.55
CA ALA A 47 0.92 5.80 11.41
C ALA A 47 0.72 5.03 12.73
N LEU A 48 -0.48 5.07 13.31
CA LEU A 48 -0.85 4.26 14.48
C LEU A 48 -0.84 2.75 14.17
N ALA A 49 -1.30 2.35 12.98
CA ALA A 49 -1.22 0.95 12.54
C ALA A 49 0.22 0.42 12.49
N LEU A 50 1.16 1.22 11.97
CA LEU A 50 2.60 0.89 11.95
C LEU A 50 3.21 0.79 13.35
N GLN A 51 2.67 1.53 14.32
CA GLN A 51 3.03 1.44 15.75
C GLN A 51 2.33 0.28 16.48
N ARG A 52 1.50 -0.52 15.80
CA ARG A 52 0.65 -1.58 16.35
C ARG A 52 -0.40 -1.07 17.37
N ARG A 53 -0.75 0.20 17.32
CA ARG A 53 -1.79 0.85 18.14
C ARG A 53 -3.14 0.76 17.42
N PHE A 54 -3.62 -0.46 17.23
CA PHE A 54 -4.77 -0.74 16.36
C PHE A 54 -6.07 -0.13 16.89
N ASP A 55 -6.33 -0.23 18.19
CA ASP A 55 -7.54 0.32 18.81
C ASP A 55 -7.57 1.85 18.72
N ASP A 56 -6.43 2.51 18.93
CA ASP A 56 -6.31 3.96 18.77
C ASP A 56 -6.58 4.38 17.32
N GLY A 57 -6.04 3.62 16.36
CA GLY A 57 -6.28 3.86 14.93
C GLY A 57 -7.76 3.71 14.56
N HIS A 58 -8.43 2.66 15.03
CA HIS A 58 -9.87 2.47 14.83
C HIS A 58 -10.70 3.58 15.48
N ALA A 59 -10.38 3.96 16.73
CA ALA A 59 -11.07 5.04 17.43
C ALA A 59 -10.93 6.36 16.65
N LEU A 60 -9.72 6.65 16.14
CA LEU A 60 -9.44 7.86 15.38
C LEU A 60 -10.24 7.88 14.07
N LEU A 61 -10.26 6.79 13.29
CA LEU A 61 -11.08 6.70 12.07
C LEU A 61 -12.57 6.84 12.37
N GLY A 62 -13.02 6.30 13.52
CA GLY A 62 -14.40 6.42 13.98
C GLY A 62 -14.88 7.86 14.19
N THR A 63 -13.97 8.80 14.45
CA THR A 63 -14.32 10.24 14.59
C THR A 63 -14.80 10.87 13.29
N LEU A 64 -14.47 10.28 12.13
CA LEU A 64 -14.83 10.81 10.81
C LEU A 64 -16.28 10.49 10.41
N GLY A 65 -16.94 9.51 11.06
CA GLY A 65 -18.31 9.12 10.74
C GLY A 65 -18.47 8.62 9.30
N ASP A 66 -19.42 9.18 8.58
CA ASP A 66 -19.67 8.89 7.14
C ASP A 66 -19.31 10.15 6.30
N PRO A 67 -18.06 10.31 5.89
CA PRO A 67 -17.63 11.49 5.19
C PRO A 67 -18.21 11.55 3.77
N PRO A 68 -18.67 12.74 3.31
CA PRO A 68 -19.26 12.90 1.98
C PRO A 68 -18.23 12.80 0.85
N ASP A 69 -16.97 13.05 1.13
CA ASP A 69 -15.88 13.04 0.16
C ASP A 69 -15.43 11.61 -0.18
N ALA A 70 -15.40 11.27 -1.47
CA ALA A 70 -15.05 9.95 -1.95
C ALA A 70 -13.59 9.58 -1.62
N ILE A 71 -12.68 10.57 -1.60
CA ILE A 71 -11.26 10.34 -1.26
C ILE A 71 -11.18 9.92 0.21
N VAL A 72 -11.85 10.67 1.10
CA VAL A 72 -11.85 10.38 2.53
C VAL A 72 -12.49 9.01 2.79
N ARG A 73 -13.66 8.71 2.17
CA ARG A 73 -14.30 7.37 2.29
C ARG A 73 -13.36 6.25 1.84
N THR A 74 -12.69 6.43 0.70
CA THR A 74 -11.71 5.44 0.20
C THR A 74 -10.59 5.22 1.20
N ARG A 75 -10.00 6.30 1.73
CA ARG A 75 -8.92 6.23 2.71
C ARG A 75 -9.38 5.62 4.03
N VAL A 76 -10.57 5.96 4.54
CA VAL A 76 -11.13 5.36 5.76
C VAL A 76 -11.26 3.85 5.60
N ALA A 77 -11.84 3.37 4.50
CA ALA A 77 -11.95 1.94 4.23
C ALA A 77 -10.58 1.28 4.11
N LEU A 78 -9.64 1.93 3.42
CA LEU A 78 -8.29 1.43 3.20
C LEU A 78 -7.52 1.29 4.53
N GLU A 79 -7.53 2.32 5.37
CA GLU A 79 -6.82 2.30 6.66
C GLU A 79 -7.52 1.40 7.68
N THR A 80 -8.86 1.29 7.65
CA THR A 80 -9.59 0.28 8.44
C THR A 80 -9.14 -1.14 8.09
N GLY A 81 -9.05 -1.43 6.78
CA GLY A 81 -8.53 -2.72 6.30
C GLY A 81 -7.10 -2.97 6.74
N ARG A 82 -6.22 -1.96 6.68
CA ARG A 82 -4.82 -2.09 7.13
C ARG A 82 -4.70 -2.37 8.62
N LEU A 83 -5.48 -1.68 9.45
CA LEU A 83 -5.52 -1.93 10.90
C LEU A 83 -5.93 -3.37 11.18
N LEU A 84 -7.00 -3.87 10.53
CA LEU A 84 -7.46 -5.24 10.67
C LEU A 84 -6.42 -6.25 10.20
N ASN A 85 -5.85 -6.06 9.01
CA ASN A 85 -4.85 -6.97 8.46
C ASN A 85 -3.59 -7.03 9.33
N SER A 86 -3.10 -5.89 9.80
CA SER A 86 -1.92 -5.80 10.69
C SER A 86 -2.19 -6.37 12.08
N ALA A 87 -3.46 -6.39 12.51
CA ALA A 87 -3.90 -7.07 13.74
C ALA A 87 -4.07 -8.60 13.56
N GLY A 88 -3.75 -9.17 12.41
CA GLY A 88 -3.89 -10.60 12.12
C GLY A 88 -5.32 -11.03 11.78
N ARG A 89 -6.16 -10.11 11.31
CA ARG A 89 -7.57 -10.32 10.94
C ARG A 89 -7.82 -10.12 9.44
N PRO A 90 -7.10 -10.83 8.53
CA PRO A 90 -7.19 -10.58 7.09
C PRO A 90 -8.58 -10.83 6.51
N THR A 91 -9.32 -11.83 7.00
CA THR A 91 -10.70 -12.11 6.56
C THR A 91 -11.66 -10.95 6.78
N GLU A 92 -11.44 -10.15 7.81
CA GLU A 92 -12.24 -8.96 8.08
C GLU A 92 -11.70 -7.72 7.35
N ALA A 93 -10.42 -7.72 6.97
CA ALA A 93 -9.80 -6.66 6.18
C ALA A 93 -10.26 -6.68 4.71
N VAL A 94 -10.45 -7.87 4.12
CA VAL A 94 -10.81 -8.03 2.69
C VAL A 94 -12.03 -7.19 2.30
N PRO A 95 -13.20 -7.24 2.97
CA PRO A 95 -14.36 -6.44 2.59
C PRO A 95 -14.12 -4.92 2.71
N GLN A 96 -13.20 -4.48 3.56
CA GLN A 96 -12.81 -3.06 3.66
C GLN A 96 -11.99 -2.65 2.43
N PHE A 97 -11.03 -3.47 2.02
CA PHE A 97 -10.24 -3.22 0.82
C PHE A 97 -11.09 -3.29 -0.46
N GLU A 98 -12.05 -4.22 -0.56
CA GLU A 98 -13.01 -4.26 -1.67
C GLU A 98 -13.87 -3.00 -1.73
N THR A 99 -14.29 -2.47 -0.58
CA THR A 99 -15.04 -1.21 -0.49
C THR A 99 -14.17 -0.04 -0.94
N ALA A 100 -12.91 0.02 -0.50
CA ALA A 100 -11.96 1.04 -0.94
C ALA A 100 -11.74 0.99 -2.46
N ALA A 101 -11.52 -0.20 -3.03
CA ALA A 101 -11.30 -0.38 -4.47
C ALA A 101 -12.49 0.09 -5.30
N ARG A 102 -13.73 -0.30 -4.93
CA ARG A 102 -14.96 0.12 -5.62
C ARG A 102 -15.23 1.62 -5.50
N THR A 103 -15.01 2.20 -4.32
CA THR A 103 -15.20 3.64 -4.11
C THR A 103 -14.19 4.43 -4.93
N ALA A 104 -12.93 4.00 -4.94
CA ALA A 104 -11.87 4.61 -5.74
C ALA A 104 -12.14 4.49 -7.24
N GLU A 105 -12.57 3.33 -7.73
CA GLU A 105 -12.94 3.10 -9.13
C GLU A 105 -14.06 4.05 -9.57
N THR A 106 -15.16 4.08 -8.81
CA THR A 106 -16.33 4.93 -9.11
C THR A 106 -15.97 6.42 -9.14
N ALA A 107 -15.03 6.84 -8.29
CA ALA A 107 -14.58 8.23 -8.19
C ALA A 107 -13.39 8.57 -9.09
N GLY A 108 -12.86 7.63 -9.89
CA GLY A 108 -11.70 7.84 -10.76
C GLY A 108 -10.39 8.07 -10.00
N LEU A 109 -10.28 7.55 -8.77
CA LEU A 109 -9.11 7.71 -7.89
C LEU A 109 -8.09 6.59 -8.13
N LEU A 110 -7.50 6.55 -9.34
CA LEU A 110 -6.67 5.44 -9.82
C LEU A 110 -5.57 5.02 -8.84
N PHE A 111 -4.85 5.98 -8.25
CA PHE A 111 -3.79 5.68 -7.28
C PHE A 111 -4.30 4.92 -6.06
N LEU A 112 -5.44 5.33 -5.49
CA LEU A 112 -6.05 4.68 -4.33
C LEU A 112 -6.71 3.35 -4.71
N GLN A 113 -7.22 3.22 -5.93
CA GLN A 113 -7.74 1.95 -6.43
C GLN A 113 -6.63 0.89 -6.49
N ILE A 114 -5.47 1.25 -7.07
CA ILE A 114 -4.31 0.35 -7.12
C ILE A 114 -3.82 0.00 -5.71
N ASP A 115 -3.78 0.97 -4.80
CA ASP A 115 -3.41 0.74 -3.40
C ASP A 115 -4.36 -0.27 -2.72
N ALA A 116 -5.67 -0.15 -2.93
CA ALA A 116 -6.65 -1.08 -2.38
C ALA A 116 -6.51 -2.50 -2.98
N LEU A 117 -6.29 -2.61 -4.29
CA LEU A 117 -6.05 -3.89 -4.98
C LEU A 117 -4.74 -4.54 -4.51
N HIS A 118 -3.70 -3.76 -4.28
CA HIS A 118 -2.45 -4.24 -3.69
C HIS A 118 -2.68 -4.82 -2.29
N MET A 119 -3.49 -4.16 -1.46
CA MET A 119 -3.84 -4.68 -0.13
C MET A 119 -4.71 -5.95 -0.22
N LEU A 120 -5.60 -6.05 -1.21
CA LEU A 120 -6.34 -7.28 -1.50
C LEU A 120 -5.41 -8.43 -1.90
N ALA A 121 -4.41 -8.16 -2.74
CA ALA A 121 -3.41 -9.18 -3.10
C ALA A 121 -2.61 -9.70 -1.89
N ILE A 122 -2.48 -8.92 -0.83
CA ILE A 122 -1.82 -9.33 0.42
C ILE A 122 -2.79 -10.07 1.35
N ALA A 123 -4.03 -9.59 1.49
CA ALA A 123 -4.95 -10.08 2.51
C ALA A 123 -5.81 -11.27 2.07
N ASP A 124 -6.07 -11.40 0.75
CA ASP A 124 -6.89 -12.45 0.14
C ASP A 124 -5.99 -13.46 -0.60
N GLU A 125 -5.27 -14.26 0.18
CA GLU A 125 -4.28 -15.23 -0.34
C GLU A 125 -4.80 -16.11 -1.48
N PRO A 126 -6.04 -16.65 -1.45
CA PRO A 126 -6.56 -17.49 -2.55
C PRO A 126 -6.69 -16.75 -3.89
N ARG A 127 -6.91 -15.44 -3.88
CA ARG A 127 -7.05 -14.58 -5.07
C ARG A 127 -5.89 -13.60 -5.26
N SER A 128 -4.78 -13.80 -4.54
CA SER A 128 -3.62 -12.88 -4.54
C SER A 128 -3.14 -12.55 -5.95
N SER A 129 -2.98 -13.57 -6.82
CA SER A 129 -2.51 -13.36 -8.19
C SER A 129 -3.51 -12.58 -9.06
N ASP A 130 -4.82 -12.77 -8.85
CA ASP A 130 -5.85 -12.09 -9.63
C ASP A 130 -5.92 -10.60 -9.28
N TRP A 131 -5.86 -10.29 -7.98
CA TRP A 131 -5.80 -8.92 -7.51
C TRP A 131 -4.52 -8.20 -7.95
N ALA A 132 -3.38 -8.90 -7.88
CA ALA A 132 -2.11 -8.36 -8.34
C ALA A 132 -2.12 -8.08 -9.85
N ALA A 133 -2.66 -9.00 -10.67
CA ALA A 133 -2.77 -8.81 -12.12
C ALA A 133 -3.62 -7.58 -12.47
N LEU A 134 -4.80 -7.43 -11.85
CA LEU A 134 -5.66 -6.27 -12.06
C LEU A 134 -4.95 -4.96 -11.68
N ALA A 135 -4.26 -4.94 -10.54
CA ALA A 135 -3.51 -3.76 -10.10
C ALA A 135 -2.36 -3.41 -11.05
N ILE A 136 -1.64 -4.42 -11.58
CA ILE A 136 -0.56 -4.25 -12.54
C ILE A 136 -1.10 -3.65 -13.84
N ASP A 137 -2.20 -4.16 -14.39
CA ASP A 137 -2.80 -3.66 -15.62
C ASP A 137 -3.19 -2.18 -15.47
N LEU A 138 -3.81 -1.81 -14.36
CA LEU A 138 -4.16 -0.41 -14.07
C LEU A 138 -2.92 0.48 -13.91
N ALA A 139 -1.88 0.00 -13.24
CA ALA A 139 -0.64 0.76 -13.05
C ALA A 139 0.14 0.94 -14.35
N LEU A 140 0.14 -0.05 -15.25
CA LEU A 140 0.74 0.04 -16.59
C LEU A 140 0.04 1.09 -17.45
N ALA A 141 -1.28 1.21 -17.35
CA ALA A 141 -2.09 2.19 -18.05
C ALA A 141 -2.04 3.60 -17.44
N ALA A 142 -1.47 3.76 -16.24
CA ALA A 142 -1.43 5.04 -15.56
C ALA A 142 -0.64 6.10 -16.34
N PRO A 143 -1.10 7.38 -16.37
CA PRO A 143 -0.44 8.44 -17.14
C PRO A 143 0.82 8.99 -16.47
N ASP A 144 0.96 8.82 -15.15
CA ASP A 144 2.02 9.44 -14.34
C ASP A 144 2.93 8.41 -13.65
N ASP A 145 4.19 8.80 -13.46
CA ASP A 145 5.23 7.92 -12.91
C ASP A 145 5.02 7.61 -11.42
N ARG A 146 4.33 8.49 -10.69
CA ARG A 146 4.00 8.24 -9.28
C ARG A 146 3.06 7.04 -9.15
N THR A 147 2.03 6.99 -9.99
CA THR A 147 1.10 5.84 -10.01
C THR A 147 1.79 4.60 -10.57
N ARG A 148 2.62 4.73 -11.63
CA ARG A 148 3.42 3.61 -12.15
C ARG A 148 4.40 3.04 -11.14
N ARG A 149 4.83 3.80 -10.12
CA ARG A 149 5.71 3.30 -9.05
C ARG A 149 5.10 2.12 -8.30
N TRP A 150 3.78 1.97 -8.28
CA TRP A 150 3.13 0.79 -7.71
C TRP A 150 3.61 -0.52 -8.35
N LEU A 151 4.05 -0.52 -9.62
CA LEU A 151 4.57 -1.71 -10.29
C LEU A 151 5.77 -2.31 -9.56
N VAL A 152 6.56 -1.52 -8.86
CA VAL A 152 7.68 -2.02 -8.05
C VAL A 152 7.14 -2.92 -6.93
N SER A 153 6.22 -2.42 -6.12
CA SER A 153 5.67 -3.15 -4.98
C SER A 153 4.81 -4.34 -5.42
N LEU A 154 3.99 -4.16 -6.46
CA LEU A 154 3.13 -5.21 -7.00
C LEU A 154 3.93 -6.41 -7.50
N HIS A 155 4.94 -6.18 -8.33
CA HIS A 155 5.80 -7.25 -8.82
C HIS A 155 6.66 -7.85 -7.70
N ASN A 156 7.16 -7.05 -6.76
CA ASN A 156 7.91 -7.56 -5.63
C ASN A 156 7.06 -8.51 -4.77
N ASN A 157 5.83 -8.11 -4.40
CA ASN A 157 4.95 -8.93 -3.58
C ASN A 157 4.48 -10.20 -4.30
N LEU A 158 4.16 -10.09 -5.60
CA LEU A 158 3.82 -11.27 -6.42
C LEU A 158 5.02 -12.20 -6.56
N GLY A 159 6.23 -11.66 -6.61
CA GLY A 159 7.48 -12.42 -6.58
C GLY A 159 7.60 -13.24 -5.29
N TRP A 160 7.41 -12.63 -4.13
CA TRP A 160 7.42 -13.33 -2.85
C TRP A 160 6.31 -14.37 -2.73
N TRP A 161 5.10 -14.06 -3.16
CA TRP A 161 4.01 -15.05 -3.18
C TRP A 161 4.36 -16.28 -4.04
N HIS A 162 5.00 -16.09 -5.20
CA HIS A 162 5.51 -17.19 -6.00
C HIS A 162 6.68 -17.92 -5.33
N PHE A 163 7.56 -17.17 -4.67
CA PHE A 163 8.70 -17.73 -3.97
C PHE A 163 8.25 -18.66 -2.84
N ASP A 164 7.34 -18.22 -1.98
CA ASP A 164 6.78 -18.99 -0.87
C ASP A 164 6.03 -20.22 -1.37
N GLY A 165 5.35 -20.11 -2.51
CA GLY A 165 4.71 -21.22 -3.19
C GLY A 165 5.67 -22.17 -3.95
N GLY A 166 6.98 -22.02 -3.82
CA GLY A 166 8.00 -22.86 -4.46
C GLY A 166 8.17 -22.64 -5.98
N ARG A 167 7.49 -21.66 -6.56
CA ARG A 167 7.50 -21.34 -8.00
C ARG A 167 8.64 -20.36 -8.34
N ARG A 168 9.91 -20.80 -8.09
CA ARG A 168 11.11 -19.96 -8.11
C ARG A 168 11.34 -19.21 -9.44
N THR A 169 11.09 -19.84 -10.59
CA THR A 169 11.24 -19.17 -11.90
C THR A 169 10.26 -18.00 -12.02
N LYS A 170 8.99 -18.19 -11.65
CA LYS A 170 8.00 -17.11 -11.67
C LYS A 170 8.33 -16.01 -10.64
N ALA A 171 8.88 -16.39 -9.50
CA ALA A 171 9.37 -15.42 -8.51
C ALA A 171 10.48 -14.54 -9.10
N LEU A 172 11.50 -15.16 -9.70
CA LEU A 172 12.60 -14.45 -10.32
C LEU A 172 12.14 -13.50 -11.43
N ASP A 173 11.22 -13.95 -12.31
CA ASP A 173 10.64 -13.10 -13.37
C ASP A 173 9.99 -11.85 -12.77
N ASN A 174 9.21 -12.01 -11.69
CA ASN A 174 8.56 -10.88 -11.03
C ASN A 174 9.57 -9.96 -10.33
N PHE A 175 10.56 -10.48 -9.63
CA PHE A 175 11.62 -9.65 -9.02
C PHE A 175 12.41 -8.87 -10.07
N GLN A 176 12.66 -9.45 -11.25
CA GLN A 176 13.29 -8.74 -12.36
C GLN A 176 12.40 -7.59 -12.90
N GLN A 177 11.08 -7.80 -12.99
CA GLN A 177 10.14 -6.73 -13.33
C GLN A 177 10.15 -5.63 -12.26
N ALA A 178 10.10 -6.00 -10.98
CA ALA A 178 10.20 -5.03 -9.86
C ALA A 178 11.48 -4.18 -9.98
N ARG A 179 12.63 -4.81 -10.28
CA ARG A 179 13.90 -4.09 -10.49
C ARG A 179 13.83 -3.12 -11.69
N GLN A 180 13.31 -3.58 -12.83
CA GLN A 180 13.19 -2.71 -14.01
C GLN A 180 12.34 -1.47 -13.73
N TRP A 181 11.24 -1.63 -12.99
CA TRP A 181 10.40 -0.50 -12.60
C TRP A 181 11.06 0.37 -11.52
N ALA A 182 11.78 -0.24 -10.57
CA ALA A 182 12.54 0.52 -9.59
C ALA A 182 13.61 1.42 -10.22
N GLU A 183 14.28 0.94 -11.27
CA GLU A 183 15.26 1.71 -12.05
C GLU A 183 14.63 2.89 -12.80
N ARG A 184 13.38 2.74 -13.29
CA ARG A 184 12.67 3.76 -14.07
C ARG A 184 12.01 4.84 -13.22
N VAL A 185 11.27 4.43 -12.19
CA VAL A 185 10.38 5.32 -11.42
C VAL A 185 10.50 5.15 -9.90
N GLY A 186 11.29 4.19 -9.42
CA GLY A 186 11.46 3.89 -8.00
C GLY A 186 12.42 4.84 -7.29
N ASN A 187 12.38 4.79 -5.97
CA ASN A 187 13.38 5.42 -5.10
C ASN A 187 14.58 4.49 -4.84
N GLU A 188 15.61 5.00 -4.14
CA GLU A 188 16.83 4.21 -3.85
C GLU A 188 16.54 2.96 -3.03
N GLN A 189 15.69 3.05 -2.02
CA GLN A 189 15.30 1.92 -1.18
C GLN A 189 14.63 0.81 -1.98
N GLN A 190 13.73 1.16 -2.91
CA GLN A 190 13.07 0.19 -3.80
C GLN A 190 14.07 -0.50 -4.73
N ARG A 191 15.11 0.22 -5.21
CA ARG A 191 16.19 -0.37 -6.01
C ARG A 191 17.02 -1.38 -5.22
N VAL A 192 17.28 -1.08 -3.93
CA VAL A 192 17.99 -2.00 -3.03
C VAL A 192 17.16 -3.26 -2.82
N TRP A 193 15.91 -3.13 -2.38
CA TRP A 193 15.02 -4.27 -2.11
C TRP A 193 14.83 -5.17 -3.32
N ALA A 194 14.68 -4.60 -4.53
CA ALA A 194 14.52 -5.40 -5.74
C ALA A 194 15.77 -6.21 -6.10
N ARG A 195 16.98 -5.69 -5.80
CA ARG A 195 18.23 -6.45 -5.96
C ARG A 195 18.33 -7.58 -4.94
N GLU A 196 18.10 -7.29 -3.66
CA GLU A 196 18.13 -8.27 -2.58
C GLU A 196 17.18 -9.43 -2.83
N ALA A 197 15.94 -9.15 -3.29
CA ALA A 197 14.96 -10.18 -3.62
C ALA A 197 15.42 -11.10 -4.78
N ILE A 198 16.10 -10.55 -5.80
CA ILE A 198 16.70 -11.35 -6.88
C ILE A 198 17.81 -12.23 -6.33
N ASP A 199 18.72 -11.67 -5.55
CA ASP A 199 19.88 -12.38 -5.00
C ASP A 199 19.41 -13.54 -4.10
N GLU A 200 18.41 -13.32 -3.25
CA GLU A 200 17.82 -14.37 -2.41
C GLU A 200 17.17 -15.47 -3.25
N CYS A 201 16.41 -15.09 -4.28
CA CYS A 201 15.77 -16.06 -5.17
C CYS A 201 16.79 -16.92 -5.92
N VAL A 202 17.86 -16.32 -6.46
CA VAL A 202 18.92 -17.03 -7.17
C VAL A 202 19.66 -17.97 -6.22
N ALA A 203 20.00 -17.51 -5.00
CA ALA A 203 20.65 -18.36 -3.99
C ALA A 203 19.77 -19.58 -3.62
N ALA A 204 18.47 -19.38 -3.46
CA ALA A 204 17.52 -20.48 -3.17
C ALA A 204 17.34 -21.45 -4.35
N MET A 205 17.52 -21.01 -5.59
CA MET A 205 17.54 -21.90 -6.76
C MET A 205 18.80 -22.74 -6.80
N ALA A 206 19.98 -22.12 -6.61
CA ALA A 206 21.29 -22.81 -6.62
C ALA A 206 21.40 -23.86 -5.50
N ALA A 207 20.86 -23.61 -4.32
CA ALA A 207 20.87 -24.55 -3.19
C ALA A 207 20.06 -25.84 -3.46
N ARG A 208 19.09 -25.82 -4.38
CA ARG A 208 18.33 -27.02 -4.78
C ARG A 208 19.05 -27.89 -5.80
N ASP A 209 19.94 -27.31 -6.59
CA ASP A 209 20.69 -28.01 -7.64
C ASP A 209 21.96 -28.66 -7.09
N ASN A 210 22.28 -28.42 -5.80
CA ASN A 210 23.45 -28.96 -5.12
C ASN A 210 23.04 -29.56 -3.75
N PRO A 211 22.35 -30.74 -3.71
CA PRO A 211 21.84 -31.36 -2.49
C PRO A 211 22.95 -31.94 -1.60
#